data_9c15c8d317bc804afd4b3a5eaf72b348
#
_entry.id   9c15c8d317bc804afd4b3a5eaf72b348
#
_cell.length_a   1.000
_cell.length_b   1.000
_cell.length_c   1.000
_cell.angle_alpha   90.00
_cell.angle_beta   90.00
_cell.angle_gamma   90.00
#
_symmetry.space_group_name_H-M   'P 1'
#
loop_
_entity.id
_entity.type
_entity.pdbx_description
1 polymer ?
#
loop_
_entity_poly.entity_id
_entity_poly.type
_entity_poly.pdbx_seq_one_letter_code
_entity_poly.pdbx_strand_id
1 'polypeptide(L)'
;SQKVIGFPALKGDFLKSELQKMTNTSHWELQQAYHFGGYAKVTQELVNFINEFNKTYHILLDPIYTGKMMYGIFDLISKGYFPQNSRILAIHTGGLQGVAGINKKLEKKGLQTIAI
;
A
#
# COMPACT_ATOMS: atom_id res chain seq x y z
N SER A 1 15.13 -8.44 17.07
CA SER A 1 13.90 -7.74 17.44
C SER A 1 13.06 -7.46 16.21
N GLN A 2 11.76 -7.46 16.40
CA GLN A 2 10.81 -7.21 15.34
C GLN A 2 10.51 -5.72 15.22
N LYS A 3 10.31 -5.25 14.00
CA LYS A 3 9.91 -3.89 13.74
C LYS A 3 8.61 -3.89 12.93
N VAL A 4 7.69 -3.03 13.28
CA VAL A 4 6.42 -2.86 12.57
C VAL A 4 6.53 -1.63 11.67
N ILE A 5 6.16 -1.80 10.40
CA ILE A 5 6.15 -0.70 9.45
C ILE A 5 4.73 -0.51 8.96
N GLY A 6 4.20 0.70 9.13
CA GLY A 6 2.89 1.07 8.63
C GLY A 6 3.00 1.89 7.35
N PHE A 7 2.02 1.72 6.46
CA PHE A 7 1.95 2.47 5.21
C PHE A 7 0.64 3.26 5.20
N PRO A 8 0.67 4.53 5.63
CA PRO A 8 -0.54 5.36 5.64
C PRO A 8 -1.12 5.52 4.23
N ALA A 9 -2.42 5.33 4.12
CA ALA A 9 -3.15 5.57 2.88
C ALA A 9 -3.56 7.04 2.74
N LEU A 10 -3.38 7.81 3.80
CA LEU A 10 -3.75 9.22 3.86
C LEU A 10 -2.52 10.08 3.67
N LYS A 11 -2.72 11.22 3.03
CA LYS A 11 -1.68 12.24 2.90
C LYS A 11 -1.62 13.07 4.19
N GLY A 12 -0.39 13.42 4.63
CA GLY A 12 -0.18 14.19 5.85
C GLY A 12 0.43 13.35 6.95
N ASP A 13 0.76 13.98 8.07
CA ASP A 13 1.50 13.32 9.15
C ASP A 13 0.70 13.19 10.46
N PHE A 14 -0.61 13.47 10.42
CA PHE A 14 -1.43 13.42 11.64
C PHE A 14 -1.53 12.00 12.24
N LEU A 15 -1.42 10.97 11.40
CA LEU A 15 -1.50 9.58 11.86
C LEU A 15 -0.36 9.22 12.80
N LYS A 16 0.83 9.76 12.54
CA LYS A 16 1.98 9.54 13.41
C LYS A 16 1.70 10.04 14.83
N SER A 17 1.12 11.24 14.93
CA SER A 17 0.74 11.84 16.20
C SER A 17 -0.31 10.99 16.92
N GLU A 18 -1.32 10.51 16.20
CA GLU A 18 -2.36 9.66 16.80
C GLU A 18 -1.79 8.33 17.30
N LEU A 19 -0.88 7.71 16.55
CA LEU A 19 -0.26 6.47 16.98
C LEU A 19 0.64 6.66 18.19
N GLN A 20 1.31 7.79 18.29
CA GLN A 20 2.14 8.11 19.45
C GLN A 20 1.32 8.22 20.73
N LYS A 21 0.06 8.62 20.62
CA LYS A 21 -0.86 8.66 21.76
C LYS A 21 -1.36 7.28 22.17
N MET A 22 -1.37 6.32 21.25
CA MET A 22 -1.91 4.99 21.46
C MET A 22 -0.89 3.99 21.97
N THR A 23 0.39 4.26 21.77
CA THR A 23 1.46 3.35 22.16
C THR A 23 2.67 4.13 22.65
N ASN A 24 3.35 3.57 23.63
CA ASN A 24 4.59 4.15 24.14
C ASN A 24 5.82 3.35 23.69
N THR A 25 5.67 2.43 22.75
CA THR A 25 6.81 1.71 22.17
C THR A 25 7.39 2.49 21.00
N SER A 26 8.67 2.23 20.69
CA SER A 26 9.37 2.85 19.56
C SER A 26 9.73 1.84 18.47
N HIS A 27 9.13 0.63 18.53
CA HIS A 27 9.44 -0.44 17.56
C HIS A 27 8.58 -0.39 16.32
N TRP A 28 8.15 0.82 15.92
CA TRP A 28 7.35 1.02 14.73
C TRP A 28 7.81 2.26 13.99
N GLU A 29 7.53 2.28 12.69
CA GLU A 29 7.73 3.47 11.86
C GLU A 29 6.62 3.55 10.82
N LEU A 30 6.44 4.72 10.24
CA LEU A 30 5.52 4.94 9.15
C LEU A 30 6.30 5.30 7.89
N GLN A 31 5.99 4.64 6.78
CA GLN A 31 6.51 4.98 5.46
C GLN A 31 5.45 5.82 4.75
N GLN A 32 5.65 7.13 4.75
CA GLN A 32 4.61 8.08 4.33
C GLN A 32 4.70 8.49 2.86
N ALA A 33 5.60 7.91 2.10
CA ALA A 33 5.80 8.27 0.70
C ALA A 33 4.91 7.52 -0.29
N TYR A 34 4.12 6.56 0.17
CA TYR A 34 3.42 5.62 -0.72
C TYR A 34 1.90 5.78 -0.71
N HIS A 35 1.40 6.99 -0.43
CA HIS A 35 -0.04 7.26 -0.40
C HIS A 35 -0.63 7.53 -1.80
N PHE A 36 0.20 7.74 -2.81
CA PHE A 36 -0.21 7.99 -4.21
C PHE A 36 -1.15 9.19 -4.37
N GLY A 37 -0.93 10.23 -3.57
CA GLY A 37 -1.71 11.46 -3.63
C GLY A 37 -2.74 11.63 -2.54
N GLY A 38 -3.00 10.58 -1.75
CA GLY A 38 -3.91 10.64 -0.62
C GLY A 38 -4.95 9.54 -0.62
N TYR A 39 -5.89 9.61 0.29
CA TYR A 39 -6.89 8.57 0.46
C TYR A 39 -7.70 8.37 -0.82
N ALA A 40 -7.86 7.12 -1.23
CA ALA A 40 -8.59 6.70 -2.43
C ALA A 40 -8.04 7.30 -3.74
N LYS A 41 -6.89 7.93 -3.71
CA LYS A 41 -6.20 8.38 -4.93
C LYS A 41 -5.43 7.21 -5.52
N VAL A 42 -5.63 6.97 -6.80
CA VAL A 42 -5.06 5.81 -7.49
C VAL A 42 -4.43 6.28 -8.81
N THR A 43 -3.16 5.94 -9.00
CA THR A 43 -2.44 6.26 -10.24
C THR A 43 -2.41 5.05 -11.15
N GLN A 44 -2.14 5.27 -12.45
CA GLN A 44 -1.98 4.15 -13.38
C GLN A 44 -0.77 3.28 -13.01
N GLU A 45 0.25 3.88 -12.43
CA GLU A 45 1.40 3.11 -11.93
C GLU A 45 0.96 2.11 -10.86
N LEU A 46 0.10 2.52 -9.94
CA LEU A 46 -0.43 1.62 -8.91
C LEU A 46 -1.32 0.54 -9.52
N VAL A 47 -2.17 0.90 -10.48
CA VAL A 47 -3.03 -0.07 -11.17
C VAL A 47 -2.16 -1.12 -11.87
N ASN A 48 -1.14 -0.68 -12.58
CA ASN A 48 -0.22 -1.60 -13.27
C ASN A 48 0.46 -2.54 -12.28
N PHE A 49 0.89 -2.02 -11.14
CA PHE A 49 1.53 -2.85 -10.12
C PHE A 49 0.56 -3.90 -9.58
N ILE A 50 -0.68 -3.50 -9.26
CA ILE A 50 -1.70 -4.42 -8.73
C ILE A 50 -1.99 -5.53 -9.75
N ASN A 51 -2.12 -5.18 -11.02
CA ASN A 51 -2.40 -6.16 -12.08
C ASN A 51 -1.23 -7.12 -12.27
N GLU A 52 -0.01 -6.61 -12.31
CA GLU A 52 1.17 -7.46 -12.45
C GLU A 52 1.38 -8.35 -11.23
N PHE A 53 1.11 -7.83 -10.03
CA PHE A 53 1.21 -8.62 -8.81
C PHE A 53 0.23 -9.79 -8.84
N ASN A 54 -1.02 -9.54 -9.22
CA ASN A 54 -2.02 -10.60 -9.32
C ASN A 54 -1.65 -11.62 -10.40
N LYS A 55 -1.13 -11.15 -11.51
CA LYS A 55 -0.69 -12.03 -12.60
C LYS A 55 0.44 -12.96 -12.16
N THR A 56 1.36 -12.44 -11.37
CA THR A 56 2.54 -13.20 -10.92
C THR A 56 2.24 -14.12 -9.75
N TYR A 57 1.49 -13.63 -8.76
CA TYR A 57 1.30 -14.32 -7.48
C TYR A 57 -0.11 -14.83 -7.25
N HIS A 58 -1.06 -14.53 -8.15
CA HIS A 58 -2.48 -14.90 -8.02
C HIS A 58 -3.11 -14.38 -6.73
N ILE A 59 -2.72 -13.17 -6.34
CA ILE A 59 -3.25 -12.47 -5.17
C ILE A 59 -3.73 -11.11 -5.62
N LEU A 60 -5.02 -10.83 -5.44
CA LEU A 60 -5.59 -9.53 -5.75
C LEU A 60 -5.40 -8.58 -4.57
N LEU A 61 -4.83 -7.41 -4.85
CA LEU A 61 -4.64 -6.34 -3.87
C LEU A 61 -5.67 -5.25 -4.13
N ASP A 62 -6.15 -4.61 -3.06
CA ASP A 62 -7.03 -3.47 -3.21
C ASP A 62 -6.22 -2.20 -3.52
N PRO A 63 -6.83 -1.20 -4.19
CA PRO A 63 -6.09 0.00 -4.57
C PRO A 63 -5.99 1.07 -3.47
N ILE A 64 -6.69 0.89 -2.35
CA ILE A 64 -6.72 1.91 -1.30
C ILE A 64 -5.65 1.64 -0.23
N TYR A 65 -5.49 0.39 0.19
CA TYR A 65 -4.61 0.01 1.28
C TYR A 65 -3.53 -0.98 0.89
N THR A 66 -3.90 -2.21 0.55
CA THR A 66 -2.92 -3.29 0.41
C THR A 66 -2.06 -3.16 -0.84
N GLY A 67 -2.61 -2.60 -1.91
CA GLY A 67 -1.83 -2.32 -3.11
C GLY A 67 -0.73 -1.30 -2.86
N LYS A 68 -1.04 -0.24 -2.11
CA LYS A 68 -0.06 0.78 -1.74
C LYS A 68 1.01 0.21 -0.82
N MET A 69 0.61 -0.60 0.14
CA MET A 69 1.54 -1.27 1.05
C MET A 69 2.51 -2.17 0.29
N MET A 70 2.00 -3.05 -0.57
CA MET A 70 2.86 -3.96 -1.33
C MET A 70 3.76 -3.22 -2.31
N TYR A 71 3.24 -2.16 -2.96
CA TYR A 71 4.07 -1.32 -3.81
C TYR A 71 5.23 -0.73 -2.99
N GLY A 72 4.92 -0.20 -1.80
CA GLY A 72 5.93 0.37 -0.92
C GLY A 72 6.98 -0.64 -0.49
N ILE A 73 6.55 -1.85 -0.13
CA ILE A 73 7.48 -2.91 0.26
C ILE A 73 8.42 -3.25 -0.90
N PHE A 74 7.89 -3.43 -2.10
CA PHE A 74 8.70 -3.77 -3.27
C PHE A 74 9.69 -2.65 -3.63
N ASP A 75 9.22 -1.39 -3.54
CA ASP A 75 10.09 -0.24 -3.80
C ASP A 75 11.22 -0.15 -2.76
N LEU A 76 10.89 -0.36 -1.49
CA LEU A 76 11.90 -0.35 -0.41
C LEU A 76 12.90 -1.48 -0.58
N ILE A 77 12.45 -2.67 -1.00
CA ILE A 77 13.36 -3.78 -1.29
C ILE A 77 14.33 -3.39 -2.41
N SER A 78 13.82 -2.79 -3.48
CA SER A 78 14.66 -2.40 -4.62
C SER A 78 15.68 -1.34 -4.25
N LYS A 79 15.40 -0.54 -3.25
CA LYS A 79 16.30 0.51 -2.75
C LYS A 79 17.27 0.02 -1.67
N GLY A 80 17.20 -1.26 -1.30
CA GLY A 80 18.06 -1.81 -0.27
C GLY A 80 17.73 -1.34 1.14
N TYR A 81 16.49 -0.95 1.38
CA TYR A 81 16.07 -0.41 2.68
C TYR A 81 16.15 -1.45 3.80
N PHE A 82 15.82 -2.70 3.49
CA PHE A 82 15.83 -3.75 4.51
C PHE A 82 17.20 -4.41 4.60
N PRO A 83 17.63 -4.78 5.82
CA PRO A 83 18.86 -5.54 5.96
C PRO A 83 18.82 -6.84 5.16
N GLN A 84 19.99 -7.28 4.72
CA GLN A 84 20.12 -8.53 3.97
C GLN A 84 19.60 -9.69 4.82
N ASN A 85 18.93 -10.64 4.20
CA ASN A 85 18.31 -11.80 4.84
C ASN A 85 17.15 -11.45 5.78
N SER A 86 16.54 -10.26 5.60
CA SER A 86 15.35 -9.89 6.34
C SER A 86 14.18 -10.78 5.94
N ARG A 87 13.32 -11.08 6.92
CA ARG A 87 12.03 -11.72 6.68
C ARG A 87 10.94 -10.66 6.80
N ILE A 88 10.11 -10.55 5.76
CA ILE A 88 9.07 -9.54 5.71
C ILE A 88 7.72 -10.24 5.74
N LEU A 89 6.91 -9.94 6.75
CA LEU A 89 5.55 -10.40 6.81
C LEU A 89 4.65 -9.23 6.41
N ALA A 90 3.97 -9.38 5.28
CA ALA A 90 3.00 -8.40 4.82
C ALA A 90 1.60 -8.92 5.12
N ILE A 91 0.80 -8.09 5.79
CA ILE A 91 -0.54 -8.50 6.21
C ILE A 91 -1.55 -7.99 5.20
N HIS A 92 -2.23 -8.91 4.53
CA HIS A 92 -3.31 -8.58 3.60
C HIS A 92 -4.60 -8.44 4.41
N THR A 93 -5.12 -7.23 4.47
CA THR A 93 -6.29 -6.92 5.31
C THR A 93 -7.61 -6.99 4.56
N GLY A 94 -7.60 -7.43 3.31
CA GLY A 94 -8.82 -7.51 2.49
C GLY A 94 -9.03 -6.22 1.70
N GLY A 95 -10.20 -5.61 1.85
CA GLY A 95 -10.48 -4.34 1.16
C GLY A 95 -10.89 -4.48 -0.30
N LEU A 96 -11.12 -5.71 -0.78
CA LEU A 96 -11.40 -5.95 -2.20
C LEU A 96 -12.73 -5.33 -2.65
N GLN A 97 -13.62 -5.05 -1.72
CA GLN A 97 -14.86 -4.36 -2.03
C GLN A 97 -14.65 -2.95 -2.59
N GLY A 98 -13.47 -2.37 -2.38
CA GLY A 98 -13.12 -1.06 -2.95
C GLY A 98 -12.75 -1.09 -4.41
N VAL A 99 -12.49 -2.26 -4.99
CA VAL A 99 -12.02 -2.39 -6.37
C VAL A 99 -13.08 -1.90 -7.37
N ALA A 100 -14.33 -2.32 -7.18
CA ALA A 100 -15.39 -1.98 -8.13
C ALA A 100 -15.62 -0.48 -8.23
N GLY A 101 -15.63 0.23 -7.08
CA GLY A 101 -15.83 1.67 -7.08
C GLY A 101 -14.70 2.43 -7.75
N ILE A 102 -13.46 2.01 -7.50
CA ILE A 102 -12.30 2.61 -8.15
C ILE A 102 -12.32 2.32 -9.65
N ASN A 103 -12.68 1.11 -10.05
CA ASN A 103 -12.77 0.76 -11.48
C ASN A 103 -13.78 1.62 -12.22
N LYS A 104 -14.92 1.94 -11.60
CA LYS A 104 -15.88 2.84 -12.20
C LYS A 104 -15.28 4.22 -12.47
N LYS A 105 -14.51 4.75 -11.52
CA LYS A 105 -13.85 6.04 -11.70
C LYS A 105 -12.81 5.98 -12.81
N LEU A 106 -12.04 4.89 -12.87
CA LEU A 106 -11.03 4.71 -13.90
C LEU A 106 -11.65 4.60 -15.30
N GLU A 107 -12.74 3.86 -15.42
CA GLU A 107 -13.46 3.73 -16.69
C GLU A 107 -13.98 5.08 -17.19
N LYS A 108 -14.55 5.88 -16.32
CA LYS A 108 -15.04 7.22 -16.68
C LYS A 108 -13.94 8.12 -17.23
N LYS A 109 -12.70 7.91 -16.79
CA LYS A 109 -11.53 8.68 -17.24
C LYS A 109 -10.84 8.02 -18.45
N GLY A 110 -11.35 6.90 -18.93
CA GLY A 110 -10.72 6.17 -20.03
C GLY A 110 -9.39 5.53 -19.65
N LEU A 111 -9.19 5.23 -18.36
CA LEU A 111 -7.95 4.68 -17.86
C LEU A 111 -8.05 3.17 -17.66
N GLN A 112 -6.89 2.50 -17.59
CA GLN A 112 -6.82 1.08 -17.33
C GLN A 112 -7.41 0.76 -15.95
N THR A 113 -8.19 -0.31 -15.88
CA THR A 113 -8.82 -0.76 -14.64
C THR A 113 -8.02 -1.90 -14.00
N ILE A 114 -8.39 -2.20 -12.76
CA ILE A 114 -7.84 -3.35 -12.04
C ILE A 114 -8.55 -4.60 -12.54
N ALA A 115 -7.79 -5.59 -13.00
CA ALA A 115 -8.31 -6.85 -13.49
C ALA A 115 -8.76 -7.71 -12.30
N ILE A 116 -10.00 -8.17 -12.37
CA ILE A 116 -10.57 -9.01 -11.32
C ILE A 116 -10.59 -10.45 -11.77
#